data_0385c6eaa07ee5ce1d51d2feb6198237
#
_entry.id   0385c6eaa07ee5ce1d51d2feb6198237
#
_cell.length_a   1.000
_cell.length_b   1.000
_cell.length_c   1.000
_cell.angle_alpha   90.00
_cell.angle_beta   90.00
_cell.angle_gamma   90.00
#
_symmetry.space_group_name_H-M   'P 1'
#
loop_
_entity.id
_entity.type
_entity.pdbx_description
1 polymer ?
#
loop_
_entity_poly.entity_id
_entity_poly.type
_entity_poly.pdbx_seq_one_letter_code
_entity_poly.pdbx_strand_id
1 'polypeptide(L)'
;MLAGRRWSLEHPSDFALIFGTPLPGYQAPPQATAAAAGRTLAVPAHVYAAAVQAGAADPGRARIPAGLQTGPLWSALAGDSAPTGDPALAGIVLTAWASLLGYLVAEIFGSLTELIASTDLLYRAHVRTVMAGMGFEPAFLASAEAR
;
A
#
# COMPACT_ATOMS: atom_id res chain seq x y z
N MET A 1 -8.98 1.05 -1.27
CA MET A 1 -8.34 1.77 -0.14
C MET A 1 -9.34 2.25 0.91
N LEU A 2 -10.49 2.85 0.53
CA LEU A 2 -11.53 3.26 1.50
C LEU A 2 -12.09 2.09 2.33
N ALA A 3 -12.32 0.93 1.71
CA ALA A 3 -12.79 -0.25 2.41
C ALA A 3 -11.79 -0.76 3.47
N GLY A 4 -10.49 -0.73 3.16
CA GLY A 4 -9.45 -1.11 4.12
C GLY A 4 -9.42 -0.18 5.33
N ARG A 5 -9.49 1.14 5.12
CA ARG A 5 -9.57 2.10 6.23
C ARG A 5 -10.82 1.88 7.08
N ARG A 6 -11.99 1.71 6.44
CA ARG A 6 -13.23 1.44 7.16
C ARG A 6 -13.09 0.20 8.06
N TRP A 7 -12.61 -0.90 7.49
CA TRP A 7 -12.37 -2.13 8.26
C TRP A 7 -11.41 -1.89 9.44
N SER A 8 -10.31 -1.17 9.21
CA SER A 8 -9.32 -0.87 10.25
C SER A 8 -9.92 -0.06 11.41
N LEU A 9 -10.82 0.88 11.12
CA LEU A 9 -11.51 1.68 12.14
C LEU A 9 -12.61 0.90 12.88
N GLU A 10 -13.26 -0.03 12.20
CA GLU A 10 -14.27 -0.92 12.77
C GLU A 10 -13.64 -2.05 13.61
N HIS A 11 -12.38 -2.46 13.29
CA HIS A 11 -11.66 -3.58 13.91
C HIS A 11 -10.24 -3.19 14.39
N PRO A 12 -10.10 -2.19 15.29
CA PRO A 12 -8.79 -1.66 15.67
C PRO A 12 -7.90 -2.70 16.36
N SER A 13 -8.48 -3.61 17.13
CA SER A 13 -7.74 -4.70 17.80
C SER A 13 -7.17 -5.71 16.80
N ASP A 14 -7.96 -6.09 15.80
CA ASP A 14 -7.50 -7.02 14.75
C ASP A 14 -6.45 -6.36 13.88
N PHE A 15 -6.63 -5.06 13.57
CA PHE A 15 -5.62 -4.29 12.86
C PHE A 15 -4.31 -4.25 13.66
N ALA A 16 -4.37 -3.99 14.97
CA ALA A 16 -3.18 -3.95 15.83
C ALA A 16 -2.48 -5.30 15.91
N LEU A 17 -3.21 -6.43 15.89
CA LEU A 17 -2.62 -7.78 15.86
C LEU A 17 -1.89 -8.07 14.54
N ILE A 18 -2.40 -7.58 13.41
CA ILE A 18 -1.84 -7.86 12.09
C ILE A 18 -0.71 -6.89 11.74
N PHE A 19 -0.90 -5.60 12.05
CA PHE A 19 -0.03 -4.50 11.59
C PHE A 19 0.58 -3.67 12.72
N GLY A 20 0.31 -4.01 13.96
CA GLY A 20 0.83 -3.30 15.13
C GLY A 20 2.32 -3.51 15.33
N THR A 21 2.85 -2.89 16.37
CA THR A 21 4.26 -2.96 16.71
C THR A 21 4.64 -4.41 17.09
N PRO A 22 5.62 -5.02 16.42
CA PRO A 22 6.07 -6.35 16.76
C PRO A 22 6.64 -6.37 18.18
N LEU A 23 6.40 -7.47 18.90
CA LEU A 23 7.00 -7.68 20.22
C LEU A 23 8.53 -7.71 20.11
N PRO A 24 9.26 -6.96 20.95
CA PRO A 24 10.72 -6.98 20.93
C PRO A 24 11.27 -8.41 21.06
N GLY A 25 12.16 -8.79 20.14
CA GLY A 25 12.77 -10.12 20.10
C GLY A 25 11.90 -11.22 19.48
N TYR A 26 10.65 -10.95 19.10
CA TYR A 26 9.83 -11.92 18.37
C TYR A 26 10.04 -11.79 16.87
N GLN A 27 10.40 -12.90 16.24
CA GLN A 27 10.42 -13.03 14.78
C GLN A 27 9.42 -14.11 14.38
N ALA A 28 8.39 -13.71 13.66
CA ALA A 28 7.41 -14.66 13.14
C ALA A 28 8.10 -15.64 12.17
N PRO A 29 7.88 -16.96 12.30
CA PRO A 29 8.45 -17.94 11.39
C PRO A 29 8.00 -17.65 9.95
N PRO A 30 8.92 -17.40 8.99
CA PRO A 30 8.55 -17.07 7.61
C PRO A 30 7.68 -18.15 6.96
N GLN A 31 7.91 -19.42 7.30
CA GLN A 31 7.17 -20.56 6.77
C GLN A 31 5.69 -20.52 7.14
N ALA A 32 5.34 -19.95 8.29
CA ALA A 32 3.95 -19.85 8.75
C ALA A 32 3.26 -18.57 8.26
N THR A 33 3.99 -17.47 8.10
CA THR A 33 3.41 -16.14 7.91
C THR A 33 3.58 -15.58 6.49
N ALA A 34 4.57 -16.02 5.73
CA ALA A 34 4.89 -15.47 4.41
C ALA A 34 3.73 -15.56 3.43
N ALA A 35 3.02 -16.68 3.40
CA ALA A 35 1.88 -16.87 2.49
C ALA A 35 0.71 -15.92 2.82
N ALA A 36 0.44 -15.66 4.11
CA ALA A 36 -0.61 -14.74 4.53
C ALA A 36 -0.23 -13.29 4.24
N ALA A 37 0.98 -12.87 4.60
CA ALA A 37 1.53 -11.55 4.29
C ALA A 37 1.54 -11.30 2.78
N GLY A 38 1.91 -12.32 2.02
CA GLY A 38 1.93 -12.30 0.57
C GLY A 38 0.58 -11.98 -0.05
N ARG A 39 -0.48 -12.62 0.39
CA ARG A 39 -1.84 -12.34 -0.12
C ARG A 39 -2.25 -10.88 0.07
N THR A 40 -1.86 -10.26 1.17
CA THR A 40 -2.18 -8.87 1.45
C THR A 40 -1.50 -7.91 0.47
N LEU A 41 -0.25 -8.20 0.07
CA LEU A 41 0.51 -7.40 -0.90
C LEU A 41 0.16 -7.73 -2.36
N ALA A 42 -0.30 -8.93 -2.64
CA ALA A 42 -0.66 -9.34 -4.00
C ALA A 42 -1.80 -8.47 -4.57
N VAL A 43 -2.80 -8.13 -3.76
CA VAL A 43 -3.95 -7.32 -4.21
C VAL A 43 -3.50 -5.94 -4.73
N PRO A 44 -2.81 -5.08 -3.97
CA PRO A 44 -2.34 -3.79 -4.49
C PRO A 44 -1.37 -3.93 -5.65
N ALA A 45 -0.53 -4.98 -5.68
CA ALA A 45 0.38 -5.23 -6.79
C ALA A 45 -0.37 -5.52 -8.11
N HIS A 46 -1.38 -6.40 -8.08
CA HIS A 46 -2.19 -6.70 -9.26
C HIS A 46 -3.02 -5.50 -9.72
N VAL A 47 -3.63 -4.75 -8.79
CA VAL A 47 -4.39 -3.53 -9.12
C VAL A 47 -3.50 -2.49 -9.78
N TYR A 48 -2.29 -2.29 -9.26
CA TYR A 48 -1.34 -1.36 -9.85
C TYR A 48 -0.87 -1.81 -11.24
N ALA A 49 -0.51 -3.09 -11.39
CA ALA A 49 -0.13 -3.65 -12.67
C ALA A 49 -1.25 -3.49 -13.73
N ALA A 50 -2.50 -3.74 -13.35
CA ALA A 50 -3.65 -3.51 -14.23
C ALA A 50 -3.82 -2.02 -14.61
N ALA A 51 -3.57 -1.10 -13.68
CA ALA A 51 -3.60 0.34 -13.97
C ALA A 51 -2.51 0.76 -14.96
N VAL A 52 -1.31 0.20 -14.83
CA VAL A 52 -0.22 0.43 -15.80
C VAL A 52 -0.58 -0.10 -17.18
N GLN A 53 -1.10 -1.33 -17.26
CA GLN A 53 -1.55 -1.91 -18.53
C GLN A 53 -2.67 -1.12 -19.21
N ALA A 54 -3.55 -0.52 -18.42
CA ALA A 54 -4.63 0.34 -18.90
C ALA A 54 -4.18 1.78 -19.25
N GLY A 55 -2.89 2.10 -19.06
CA GLY A 55 -2.36 3.46 -19.29
C GLY A 55 -2.83 4.50 -18.25
N ALA A 56 -3.41 4.07 -17.12
CA ALA A 56 -3.85 4.93 -16.05
C ALA A 56 -2.72 5.34 -15.10
N ALA A 57 -1.60 4.63 -15.11
CA ALA A 57 -0.40 4.93 -14.35
C ALA A 57 0.86 4.66 -15.19
N ASP A 58 1.86 5.51 -15.03
CA ASP A 58 3.18 5.39 -15.65
C ASP A 58 4.25 5.19 -14.56
N PRO A 59 4.84 3.98 -14.43
CA PRO A 59 5.91 3.71 -13.47
C PRO A 59 7.14 4.62 -13.63
N GLY A 60 7.41 5.09 -14.86
CA GLY A 60 8.53 6.00 -15.13
C GLY A 60 8.42 7.36 -14.46
N ARG A 61 7.23 7.74 -14.01
CA ARG A 61 6.97 8.98 -13.24
C ARG A 61 7.18 8.81 -11.74
N ALA A 62 7.26 7.56 -11.25
CA ALA A 62 7.55 7.28 -9.86
C ALA A 62 9.07 7.40 -9.60
N ARG A 63 9.44 7.98 -8.46
CA ARG A 63 10.85 8.19 -8.10
C ARG A 63 11.41 6.98 -7.35
N ILE A 64 11.57 5.86 -8.04
CA ILE A 64 12.21 4.67 -7.49
C ILE A 64 13.66 4.63 -7.96
N PRO A 65 14.65 4.45 -7.05
CA PRO A 65 16.05 4.42 -7.42
C PRO A 65 16.37 3.24 -8.34
N ALA A 66 17.25 3.46 -9.32
CA ALA A 66 17.80 2.39 -10.13
C ALA A 66 18.61 1.41 -9.25
N GLY A 67 18.57 0.11 -9.61
CA GLY A 67 19.32 -0.93 -8.88
C GLY A 67 18.60 -1.50 -7.66
N LEU A 68 17.33 -1.14 -7.41
CA LEU A 68 16.52 -1.83 -6.42
C LEU A 68 16.44 -3.32 -6.77
N GLN A 69 16.59 -4.18 -5.76
CA GLN A 69 16.46 -5.63 -5.89
C GLN A 69 15.28 -6.12 -5.05
N THR A 70 14.54 -7.07 -5.59
CA THR A 70 13.41 -7.69 -4.88
C THR A 70 13.88 -8.87 -4.04
N GLY A 71 13.26 -9.04 -2.89
CA GLY A 71 13.46 -10.23 -2.06
C GLY A 71 12.67 -11.45 -2.55
N PRO A 72 13.00 -12.66 -2.04
CA PRO A 72 12.38 -13.90 -2.49
C PRO A 72 10.86 -13.95 -2.29
N LEU A 73 10.33 -13.29 -1.26
CA LEU A 73 8.89 -13.22 -1.02
C LEU A 73 8.18 -12.47 -2.14
N TRP A 74 8.73 -11.33 -2.60
CA TRP A 74 8.15 -10.59 -3.72
C TRP A 74 8.14 -11.43 -5.00
N SER A 75 9.25 -12.11 -5.28
CA SER A 75 9.34 -13.00 -6.46
C SER A 75 8.32 -14.14 -6.40
N ALA A 76 8.08 -14.70 -5.21
CA ALA A 76 7.07 -15.73 -5.02
C ALA A 76 5.62 -15.20 -5.18
N LEU A 77 5.36 -13.93 -4.83
CA LEU A 77 4.06 -13.27 -5.02
C LEU A 77 3.77 -12.95 -6.48
N ALA A 78 4.83 -12.64 -7.23
CA ALA A 78 4.73 -12.30 -8.64
C ALA A 78 4.15 -13.45 -9.47
N GLY A 79 4.45 -14.71 -9.16
CA GLY A 79 4.04 -15.87 -9.94
C GLY A 79 4.43 -15.74 -11.41
N ASP A 80 4.13 -16.75 -12.22
CA ASP A 80 4.44 -16.74 -13.66
C ASP A 80 3.57 -15.78 -14.49
N SER A 81 2.57 -15.13 -13.89
CA SER A 81 1.51 -14.41 -14.61
C SER A 81 1.50 -12.90 -14.41
N ALA A 82 2.37 -12.33 -13.59
CA ALA A 82 2.30 -10.92 -13.28
C ALA A 82 3.51 -10.13 -13.81
N PRO A 83 3.30 -8.89 -14.30
CA PRO A 83 4.38 -7.95 -14.62
C PRO A 83 5.15 -7.49 -13.36
N THR A 84 4.99 -8.21 -12.27
CA THR A 84 5.55 -7.95 -10.94
C THR A 84 7.03 -8.31 -10.81
N GLY A 85 7.64 -8.89 -11.85
CA GLY A 85 9.10 -9.15 -11.88
C GLY A 85 9.97 -7.89 -11.95
N ASP A 86 9.38 -6.73 -12.29
CA ASP A 86 10.09 -5.47 -12.32
C ASP A 86 10.33 -4.94 -10.88
N PRO A 87 11.61 -4.79 -10.47
CA PRO A 87 11.94 -4.21 -9.15
C PRO A 87 11.37 -2.81 -8.92
N ALA A 88 11.19 -2.00 -9.97
CA ALA A 88 10.60 -0.69 -9.87
C ALA A 88 9.12 -0.76 -9.44
N LEU A 89 8.36 -1.71 -10.00
CA LEU A 89 6.98 -1.99 -9.58
C LEU A 89 6.90 -2.39 -8.10
N ALA A 90 7.81 -3.25 -7.65
CA ALA A 90 7.91 -3.62 -6.25
C ALA A 90 8.12 -2.40 -5.36
N GLY A 91 9.09 -1.55 -5.71
CA GLY A 91 9.39 -0.32 -4.98
C GLY A 91 8.21 0.62 -4.88
N ILE A 92 7.48 0.84 -5.98
CA ILE A 92 6.30 1.70 -6.03
C ILE A 92 5.19 1.16 -5.11
N VAL A 93 4.85 -0.11 -5.24
CA VAL A 93 3.78 -0.74 -4.46
C VAL A 93 4.11 -0.79 -2.98
N LEU A 94 5.34 -1.16 -2.62
CA LEU A 94 5.76 -1.24 -1.22
C LEU A 94 5.85 0.13 -0.55
N THR A 95 6.29 1.16 -1.28
CA THR A 95 6.31 2.54 -0.77
C THR A 95 4.89 3.05 -0.53
N ALA A 96 3.99 2.82 -1.47
CA ALA A 96 2.57 3.18 -1.32
C ALA A 96 1.91 2.43 -0.16
N TRP A 97 2.16 1.12 -0.06
CA TRP A 97 1.67 0.28 1.03
C TRP A 97 2.13 0.78 2.40
N ALA A 98 3.44 1.01 2.56
CA ALA A 98 4.02 1.50 3.80
C ALA A 98 3.46 2.87 4.20
N SER A 99 3.28 3.77 3.24
CA SER A 99 2.73 5.10 3.46
C SER A 99 1.27 5.05 3.95
N LEU A 100 0.44 4.22 3.30
CA LEU A 100 -0.97 4.04 3.68
C LEU A 100 -1.10 3.34 5.04
N LEU A 101 -0.27 2.33 5.29
CA LEU A 101 -0.25 1.63 6.56
C LEU A 101 0.17 2.56 7.71
N GLY A 102 1.20 3.37 7.50
CA GLY A 102 1.65 4.38 8.47
C GLY A 102 0.56 5.40 8.81
N TYR A 103 -0.23 5.84 7.80
CA TYR A 103 -1.37 6.70 8.04
C TYR A 103 -2.43 6.01 8.93
N LEU A 104 -2.81 4.77 8.61
CA LEU A 104 -3.79 4.01 9.38
C LEU A 104 -3.35 3.77 10.82
N VAL A 105 -2.07 3.45 11.02
CA VAL A 105 -1.47 3.33 12.36
C VAL A 105 -1.63 4.63 13.13
N ALA A 106 -1.27 5.77 12.54
CA ALA A 106 -1.37 7.08 13.17
C ALA A 106 -2.83 7.48 13.49
N GLU A 107 -3.78 7.11 12.62
CA GLU A 107 -5.20 7.37 12.84
C GLU A 107 -5.78 6.50 13.94
N ILE A 108 -5.54 5.19 13.91
CA ILE A 108 -6.10 4.21 14.86
C ILE A 108 -5.54 4.42 16.27
N PHE A 109 -4.25 4.72 16.39
CA PHE A 109 -3.64 5.01 17.70
C PHE A 109 -3.82 6.47 18.16
N GLY A 110 -4.65 7.23 17.48
CA GLY A 110 -5.09 8.54 17.93
C GLY A 110 -4.12 9.70 17.70
N SER A 111 -2.96 9.45 17.04
CA SER A 111 -1.95 10.49 16.81
C SER A 111 -2.43 11.64 15.93
N LEU A 112 -3.47 11.42 15.11
CA LEU A 112 -4.00 12.42 14.18
C LEU A 112 -5.21 13.18 14.75
N THR A 113 -5.98 12.61 15.66
CA THR A 113 -7.25 13.16 16.13
C THR A 113 -7.11 14.48 16.88
N GLU A 114 -6.00 14.67 17.58
CA GLU A 114 -5.68 15.93 18.29
C GLU A 114 -5.10 17.00 17.35
N LEU A 115 -4.64 16.61 16.16
CA LEU A 115 -3.97 17.51 15.22
C LEU A 115 -4.89 18.00 14.11
N ILE A 116 -5.88 17.19 13.72
CA ILE A 116 -6.75 17.46 12.56
C ILE A 116 -8.21 17.15 12.91
N ALA A 117 -9.07 18.10 12.63
CA ALA A 117 -10.51 17.96 12.88
C ALA A 117 -11.20 16.98 11.91
N SER A 118 -10.67 16.77 10.72
CA SER A 118 -11.24 15.87 9.72
C SER A 118 -10.21 14.89 9.17
N THR A 119 -10.07 13.75 9.82
CA THR A 119 -9.18 12.66 9.37
C THR A 119 -9.66 12.03 8.08
N ASP A 120 -10.96 12.07 7.75
CA ASP A 120 -11.49 11.58 6.47
C ASP A 120 -10.98 12.40 5.28
N LEU A 121 -11.05 13.73 5.36
CA LEU A 121 -10.54 14.61 4.32
C LEU A 121 -9.03 14.45 4.16
N LEU A 122 -8.31 14.36 5.27
CA LEU A 122 -6.86 14.14 5.25
C LEU A 122 -6.52 12.78 4.62
N TYR A 123 -7.25 11.71 4.95
CA TYR A 123 -7.04 10.39 4.35
C TYR A 123 -7.24 10.42 2.84
N ARG A 124 -8.31 11.06 2.36
CA ARG A 124 -8.57 11.19 0.91
C ARG A 124 -7.45 11.97 0.21
N ALA A 125 -6.98 13.05 0.82
CA ALA A 125 -5.84 13.82 0.31
C ALA A 125 -4.55 12.98 0.30
N HIS A 126 -4.30 12.21 1.38
CA HIS A 126 -3.16 11.31 1.48
C HIS A 126 -3.18 10.21 0.39
N VAL A 127 -4.32 9.56 0.18
CA VAL A 127 -4.47 8.56 -0.89
C VAL A 127 -4.12 9.16 -2.26
N ARG A 128 -4.59 10.38 -2.57
CA ARG A 128 -4.26 11.06 -3.82
C ARG A 128 -2.77 11.35 -3.96
N THR A 129 -2.15 11.82 -2.89
CA THR A 129 -0.70 12.06 -2.86
C THR A 129 0.08 10.77 -3.13
N VAL A 130 -0.32 9.67 -2.50
CA VAL A 130 0.28 8.35 -2.74
C VAL A 130 0.09 7.92 -4.20
N MET A 131 -1.12 8.02 -4.75
CA MET A 131 -1.41 7.65 -6.14
C MET A 131 -0.61 8.52 -7.12
N ALA A 132 -0.51 9.83 -6.89
CA ALA A 132 0.34 10.71 -7.70
C ALA A 132 1.81 10.26 -7.65
N GLY A 133 2.31 9.90 -6.46
CA GLY A 133 3.66 9.33 -6.29
C GLY A 133 3.88 7.98 -6.97
N MET A 134 2.82 7.22 -7.20
CA MET A 134 2.81 5.98 -7.99
C MET A 134 2.77 6.21 -9.50
N GLY A 135 2.70 7.46 -9.97
CA GLY A 135 2.64 7.80 -11.39
C GLY A 135 1.25 7.76 -12.01
N PHE A 136 0.17 7.77 -11.22
CA PHE A 136 -1.19 7.89 -11.77
C PHE A 136 -1.40 9.23 -12.48
N GLU A 137 -2.12 9.18 -13.61
CA GLU A 137 -2.43 10.37 -14.40
C GLU A 137 -3.35 11.34 -13.65
N PRO A 138 -3.09 12.67 -13.72
CA PRO A 138 -3.92 13.68 -13.06
C PRO A 138 -5.39 13.62 -13.44
N ALA A 139 -5.69 13.34 -14.71
CA ALA A 139 -7.06 13.20 -15.21
C ALA A 139 -7.80 12.02 -14.54
N PHE A 140 -7.08 10.92 -14.26
CA PHE A 140 -7.65 9.79 -13.54
C PHE A 140 -7.94 10.15 -12.08
N LEU A 141 -7.05 10.88 -11.43
CA LEU A 141 -7.23 11.34 -10.04
C LEU A 141 -8.44 12.28 -9.90
N ALA A 142 -8.63 13.19 -10.85
CA ALA A 142 -9.77 14.09 -10.89
C ALA A 142 -11.11 13.37 -11.12
N SER A 143 -11.14 12.35 -11.98
CA SER A 143 -12.37 11.58 -12.27
C SER A 143 -12.81 10.70 -11.10
N ALA A 144 -11.90 10.30 -10.22
CA ALA A 144 -12.20 9.53 -9.01
C ALA A 144 -12.91 10.35 -7.92
N GLU A 145 -12.86 11.69 -8.01
CA GLU A 145 -13.57 12.61 -7.10
C GLU A 145 -15.04 12.81 -7.46
N ALA A 146 -15.37 12.62 -8.72
CA ALA A 146 -16.73 12.90 -9.26
C ALA A 146 -17.70 11.72 -9.03
N ARG A 147 -17.26 10.61 -8.44
CA ARG A 147 -18.05 9.40 -8.13
C ARG A 147 -18.20 9.20 -6.64
#